data_1de2f2ebfdd493653d00a0ae4e08fe19
#
_entry.id   1de2f2ebfdd493653d00a0ae4e08fe19
#
_cell.length_a   1.000
_cell.length_b   1.000
_cell.length_c   1.000
_cell.angle_alpha   90.00
_cell.angle_beta   90.00
_cell.angle_gamma   90.00
#
_symmetry.space_group_name_H-M   'P 1'
#
loop_
_entity.id
_entity.type
_entity.pdbx_description
1 polymer ?
#
loop_
_entity_poly.entity_id
_entity_poly.type
_entity_poly.pdbx_seq_one_letter_code
_entity_poly.pdbx_strand_id
1 'polypeptide(L)'
;MKAETPLSLQPLTTEIQRLHQQALDLLDADPIRGLEILQQAFQQAENHVQPDEHLQAELAACTITRGRLNLKNAAYTAALTDFESAMQQFERLSKNREKALARSYYGIAYAHMGEFAEALEHLFQALKEVQELEDQLLTAEITNDICYTYVLLGQPELAIPHLHQAVQTLRELNEPMRLSWALDSLAMAYLHTGEPRRAIEYETEAIQIAESIQAWQDQAVYLNNIGEIYLAMGDDSAAISAYQRALNVARQYNLTAEIAIILLNLGKLHTERGHYEAAEKDLNEALLLAQQTHRQQQVMEAYRTLADLYEKSGKPTAALEMYKKYHAVFQAMYDQEADRRIKHLQVLHQLETLRRETEAFQKKALELQRKVEEQQRTQVKLEKLARTDSLTQSLNRRALFDTGQAAFQEARKTGQPLTIIMFDLDNFKEINDQYGHLVGDQVLTILVERIRHRLRSSDTLARYGGEEFTIIMPGISLEQGLRMAERVRGAVAESPIRIGSSRLNVTISLGVATASPPHFTHTFKELLRRADQALYAAKNSGRNCVKAFEG
;
A
#
# COMPACT_ATOMS: atom_id res chain seq x y z
N MET A 1 45.15 -31.40 -5.46
CA MET A 1 43.77 -31.82 -5.13
C MET A 1 42.87 -30.92 -5.91
N LYS A 2 42.29 -31.42 -6.99
CA LYS A 2 41.29 -30.69 -7.79
C LYS A 2 39.96 -30.78 -7.03
N ALA A 3 39.34 -29.65 -6.76
CA ALA A 3 37.98 -29.59 -6.23
C ALA A 3 37.03 -30.28 -7.24
N GLU A 4 36.41 -31.36 -6.84
CA GLU A 4 35.32 -31.98 -7.60
C GLU A 4 34.14 -31.03 -7.59
N THR A 5 33.71 -30.63 -8.77
CA THR A 5 32.55 -29.77 -9.06
C THR A 5 31.27 -30.53 -8.70
N PRO A 6 30.22 -29.84 -8.17
CA PRO A 6 28.99 -30.50 -7.69
C PRO A 6 28.04 -30.82 -8.87
N LEU A 7 28.44 -31.73 -9.72
CA LEU A 7 27.63 -32.23 -10.85
C LEU A 7 26.56 -33.27 -10.45
N SER A 8 26.52 -33.70 -9.18
CA SER A 8 25.64 -34.78 -8.70
C SER A 8 24.31 -34.32 -8.06
N LEU A 9 24.11 -33.03 -7.74
CA LEU A 9 22.91 -32.54 -7.04
C LEU A 9 21.80 -32.09 -7.99
N GLN A 10 22.09 -31.62 -9.20
CA GLN A 10 21.08 -31.18 -10.17
C GLN A 10 20.02 -32.26 -10.51
N PRO A 11 20.39 -33.55 -10.70
CA PRO A 11 19.39 -34.60 -10.96
C PRO A 11 18.44 -34.83 -9.78
N LEU A 12 18.93 -34.71 -8.54
CA LEU A 12 18.12 -34.90 -7.34
C LEU A 12 17.13 -33.76 -7.14
N THR A 13 17.58 -32.51 -7.29
CA THR A 13 16.70 -31.34 -7.17
C THR A 13 15.57 -31.40 -8.21
N THR A 14 15.89 -31.80 -9.46
CA THR A 14 14.90 -31.98 -10.51
C THR A 14 13.89 -33.08 -10.18
N GLU A 15 14.33 -34.18 -9.60
CA GLU A 15 13.45 -35.28 -9.18
C GLU A 15 12.54 -34.86 -8.02
N ILE A 16 13.07 -34.12 -7.03
CA ILE A 16 12.28 -33.59 -5.93
C ILE A 16 11.26 -32.58 -6.43
N GLN A 17 11.61 -31.68 -7.37
CA GLN A 17 10.68 -30.78 -8.01
C GLN A 17 9.54 -31.53 -8.75
N ARG A 18 9.88 -32.61 -9.43
CA ARG A 18 8.88 -33.45 -10.08
C ARG A 18 7.90 -34.08 -9.08
N LEU A 19 8.41 -34.63 -7.98
CA LEU A 19 7.57 -35.19 -6.91
C LEU A 19 6.75 -34.12 -6.22
N HIS A 20 7.31 -32.93 -6.00
CA HIS A 20 6.61 -31.79 -5.45
C HIS A 20 5.44 -31.37 -6.33
N GLN A 21 5.66 -31.23 -7.65
CA GLN A 21 4.59 -30.90 -8.59
C GLN A 21 3.49 -31.97 -8.59
N GLN A 22 3.85 -33.24 -8.58
CA GLN A 22 2.86 -34.32 -8.49
C GLN A 22 2.04 -34.25 -7.20
N ALA A 23 2.64 -33.86 -6.07
CA ALA A 23 1.92 -33.69 -4.81
C ALA A 23 1.00 -32.45 -4.84
N LEU A 24 1.43 -31.36 -5.52
CA LEU A 24 0.59 -30.18 -5.75
C LEU A 24 -0.64 -30.52 -6.62
N ASP A 25 -0.46 -31.32 -7.66
CA ASP A 25 -1.55 -31.75 -8.55
C ASP A 25 -2.59 -32.62 -7.79
N LEU A 26 -2.20 -33.23 -6.69
CA LEU A 26 -3.06 -34.06 -5.84
C LEU A 26 -3.63 -33.33 -4.63
N LEU A 27 -3.33 -32.04 -4.46
CA LEU A 27 -3.71 -31.27 -3.26
C LEU A 27 -5.22 -31.34 -2.98
N ASP A 28 -6.02 -31.31 -4.01
CA ASP A 28 -7.47 -31.34 -3.96
C ASP A 28 -8.08 -32.69 -4.34
N ALA A 29 -7.40 -33.44 -5.22
CA ALA A 29 -7.91 -34.71 -5.75
C ALA A 29 -7.68 -35.90 -4.80
N ASP A 30 -6.49 -36.03 -4.24
CA ASP A 30 -6.11 -37.10 -3.31
C ASP A 30 -4.99 -36.63 -2.35
N PRO A 31 -5.35 -35.87 -1.30
CA PRO A 31 -4.38 -35.35 -0.35
C PRO A 31 -3.53 -36.42 0.36
N ILE A 32 -4.10 -37.62 0.58
CA ILE A 32 -3.37 -38.73 1.21
C ILE A 32 -2.26 -39.24 0.31
N ARG A 33 -2.57 -39.41 -0.96
CA ARG A 33 -1.59 -39.80 -1.98
C ARG A 33 -0.51 -38.72 -2.17
N GLY A 34 -0.92 -37.44 -2.10
CA GLY A 34 0.01 -36.32 -2.11
C GLY A 34 1.03 -36.38 -0.96
N LEU A 35 0.58 -36.74 0.26
CA LEU A 35 1.46 -36.94 1.42
C LEU A 35 2.45 -38.07 1.22
N GLU A 36 2.02 -39.22 0.64
CA GLU A 36 2.90 -40.35 0.32
C GLU A 36 4.02 -39.95 -0.68
N ILE A 37 3.67 -39.15 -1.70
CA ILE A 37 4.64 -38.67 -2.68
C ILE A 37 5.65 -37.72 -2.03
N LEU A 38 5.23 -36.78 -1.19
CA LEU A 38 6.16 -35.91 -0.47
C LEU A 38 7.06 -36.68 0.50
N GLN A 39 6.54 -37.75 1.13
CA GLN A 39 7.39 -38.61 1.96
C GLN A 39 8.52 -39.25 1.15
N GLN A 40 8.26 -39.67 -0.09
CA GLN A 40 9.31 -40.17 -0.99
C GLN A 40 10.34 -39.09 -1.30
N ALA A 41 9.88 -37.85 -1.56
CA ALA A 41 10.78 -36.71 -1.83
C ALA A 41 11.72 -36.44 -0.63
N PHE A 42 11.19 -36.41 0.59
CA PHE A 42 12.01 -36.22 1.79
C PHE A 42 12.99 -37.38 2.03
N GLN A 43 12.54 -38.65 1.86
CA GLN A 43 13.44 -39.82 1.99
C GLN A 43 14.59 -39.80 0.99
N GLN A 44 14.34 -39.37 -0.24
CA GLN A 44 15.43 -39.22 -1.22
C GLN A 44 16.42 -38.13 -0.83
N ALA A 45 15.94 -37.03 -0.24
CA ALA A 45 16.80 -35.95 0.22
C ALA A 45 17.64 -36.31 1.47
N GLU A 46 17.12 -37.12 2.41
CA GLU A 46 17.81 -37.56 3.63
C GLU A 46 19.12 -38.32 3.35
N ASN A 47 19.22 -39.00 2.22
CA ASN A 47 20.41 -39.74 1.83
C ASN A 47 21.57 -38.82 1.35
N HIS A 48 21.35 -37.48 1.27
CA HIS A 48 22.37 -36.53 0.81
C HIS A 48 22.92 -35.69 1.98
N VAL A 49 24.21 -35.75 2.20
CA VAL A 49 24.88 -35.21 3.40
C VAL A 49 24.97 -33.70 3.45
N GLN A 50 24.83 -32.97 2.32
CA GLN A 50 24.84 -31.49 2.26
C GLN A 50 23.99 -30.99 1.09
N PRO A 51 22.71 -30.69 1.30
CA PRO A 51 21.89 -30.04 0.28
C PRO A 51 22.37 -28.60 0.01
N ASP A 52 22.46 -28.24 -1.27
CA ASP A 52 22.70 -26.84 -1.66
C ASP A 52 21.51 -25.94 -1.32
N GLU A 53 21.69 -24.63 -1.43
CA GLU A 53 20.64 -23.65 -1.09
C GLU A 53 19.37 -23.84 -1.92
N HIS A 54 19.50 -24.26 -3.19
CA HIS A 54 18.38 -24.50 -4.09
C HIS A 54 17.55 -25.71 -3.64
N LEU A 55 18.21 -26.81 -3.33
CA LEU A 55 17.54 -28.01 -2.81
C LEU A 55 16.90 -27.75 -1.44
N GLN A 56 17.56 -26.97 -0.56
CA GLN A 56 16.98 -26.58 0.73
C GLN A 56 15.70 -25.75 0.55
N ALA A 57 15.69 -24.81 -0.40
CA ALA A 57 14.52 -24.01 -0.71
C ALA A 57 13.36 -24.87 -1.26
N GLU A 58 13.66 -25.84 -2.12
CA GLU A 58 12.65 -26.76 -2.67
C GLU A 58 12.06 -27.66 -1.58
N LEU A 59 12.87 -28.17 -0.67
CA LEU A 59 12.41 -28.97 0.48
C LEU A 59 11.55 -28.15 1.44
N ALA A 60 11.87 -26.87 1.64
CA ALA A 60 11.04 -25.96 2.41
C ALA A 60 9.68 -25.72 1.72
N ALA A 61 9.66 -25.62 0.39
CA ALA A 61 8.42 -25.53 -0.39
C ALA A 61 7.59 -26.83 -0.31
N CYS A 62 8.25 -27.99 -0.39
CA CYS A 62 7.61 -29.29 -0.11
C CYS A 62 7.00 -29.35 1.29
N THR A 63 7.65 -28.74 2.29
CA THR A 63 7.13 -28.68 3.66
C THR A 63 5.86 -27.83 3.73
N ILE A 64 5.78 -26.68 3.04
CA ILE A 64 4.51 -25.91 2.90
C ILE A 64 3.43 -26.78 2.27
N THR A 65 3.74 -27.46 1.17
CA THR A 65 2.76 -28.30 0.48
C THR A 65 2.28 -29.44 1.36
N ARG A 66 3.15 -30.07 2.16
CA ARG A 66 2.77 -31.07 3.16
C ARG A 66 1.82 -30.48 4.21
N GLY A 67 2.10 -29.29 4.72
CA GLY A 67 1.21 -28.57 5.62
C GLY A 67 -0.18 -28.31 5.01
N ARG A 68 -0.24 -27.90 3.73
CA ARG A 68 -1.51 -27.70 3.01
C ARG A 68 -2.29 -29.01 2.85
N LEU A 69 -1.63 -30.10 2.50
CA LEU A 69 -2.25 -31.44 2.42
C LEU A 69 -2.77 -31.88 3.79
N ASN A 70 -2.03 -31.61 4.87
CA ASN A 70 -2.47 -31.84 6.23
C ASN A 70 -3.69 -31.01 6.62
N LEU A 71 -3.78 -29.74 6.16
CA LEU A 71 -4.98 -28.90 6.34
C LEU A 71 -6.20 -29.53 5.66
N LYS A 72 -6.05 -29.97 4.40
CA LYS A 72 -7.14 -30.64 3.65
C LYS A 72 -7.63 -31.91 4.36
N ASN A 73 -6.74 -32.62 5.03
CA ASN A 73 -7.06 -33.81 5.84
C ASN A 73 -7.50 -33.50 7.28
N ALA A 74 -7.72 -32.21 7.63
CA ALA A 74 -8.04 -31.75 8.97
C ALA A 74 -6.99 -32.13 10.04
N ALA A 75 -5.76 -32.46 9.65
CA ALA A 75 -4.63 -32.75 10.52
C ALA A 75 -3.92 -31.44 10.94
N TYR A 76 -4.67 -30.55 11.62
CA TYR A 76 -4.26 -29.16 11.88
C TYR A 76 -2.94 -29.05 12.66
N THR A 77 -2.72 -29.89 13.68
CA THR A 77 -1.47 -29.87 14.47
C THR A 77 -0.25 -30.20 13.60
N ALA A 78 -0.38 -31.18 12.70
CA ALA A 78 0.67 -31.52 11.75
C ALA A 78 0.92 -30.38 10.76
N ALA A 79 -0.15 -29.74 10.26
CA ALA A 79 -0.04 -28.58 9.39
C ALA A 79 0.69 -27.41 10.07
N LEU A 80 0.34 -27.08 11.30
CA LEU A 80 1.03 -26.05 12.09
C LEU A 80 2.53 -26.34 12.22
N THR A 81 2.88 -27.59 12.56
CA THR A 81 4.30 -28.00 12.67
C THR A 81 5.05 -27.83 11.34
N ASP A 82 4.42 -28.19 10.23
CA ASP A 82 4.98 -28.05 8.90
C ASP A 82 5.21 -26.57 8.52
N PHE A 83 4.21 -25.71 8.74
CA PHE A 83 4.33 -24.29 8.41
C PHE A 83 5.36 -23.57 9.31
N GLU A 84 5.43 -23.89 10.58
CA GLU A 84 6.47 -23.39 11.48
C GLU A 84 7.86 -23.78 11.02
N SER A 85 8.04 -25.06 10.67
CA SER A 85 9.30 -25.57 10.12
C SER A 85 9.69 -24.87 8.82
N ALA A 86 8.72 -24.66 7.91
CA ALA A 86 8.95 -23.96 6.64
C ALA A 86 9.35 -22.49 6.88
N MET A 87 8.69 -21.77 7.79
CA MET A 87 9.07 -20.41 8.16
C MET A 87 10.52 -20.32 8.64
N GLN A 88 10.95 -21.23 9.53
CA GLN A 88 12.32 -21.27 10.04
C GLN A 88 13.35 -21.56 8.92
N GLN A 89 13.00 -22.46 7.98
CA GLN A 89 13.85 -22.79 6.85
C GLN A 89 14.01 -21.60 5.90
N PHE A 90 12.93 -20.94 5.52
CA PHE A 90 12.97 -19.77 4.64
C PHE A 90 13.63 -18.55 5.30
N GLU A 91 13.52 -18.39 6.60
CA GLU A 91 14.25 -17.35 7.33
C GLU A 91 15.77 -17.54 7.24
N ARG A 92 16.27 -18.78 7.40
CA ARG A 92 17.70 -19.11 7.22
C ARG A 92 18.19 -18.87 5.79
N LEU A 93 17.31 -19.04 4.80
CA LEU A 93 17.58 -18.82 3.38
C LEU A 93 17.34 -17.38 2.93
N SER A 94 16.95 -16.48 3.84
CA SER A 94 16.59 -15.08 3.53
C SER A 94 15.50 -14.95 2.44
N LYS A 95 14.60 -15.94 2.34
CA LYS A 95 13.47 -15.97 1.40
C LYS A 95 12.20 -15.43 2.07
N ASN A 96 12.13 -14.10 2.16
CA ASN A 96 11.09 -13.41 2.92
C ASN A 96 9.68 -13.59 2.35
N ARG A 97 9.54 -13.71 1.03
CA ARG A 97 8.26 -13.95 0.36
C ARG A 97 7.65 -15.30 0.76
N GLU A 98 8.44 -16.34 0.64
CA GLU A 98 8.04 -17.72 0.95
C GLU A 98 7.80 -17.91 2.45
N LYS A 99 8.58 -17.21 3.30
CA LYS A 99 8.36 -17.15 4.74
C LYS A 99 7.01 -16.53 5.07
N ALA A 100 6.65 -15.39 4.45
CA ALA A 100 5.37 -14.73 4.66
C ALA A 100 4.20 -15.62 4.18
N LEU A 101 4.37 -16.32 3.05
CA LEU A 101 3.38 -17.29 2.56
C LEU A 101 3.18 -18.44 3.56
N ALA A 102 4.26 -19.01 4.12
CA ALA A 102 4.15 -20.05 5.14
C ALA A 102 3.44 -19.55 6.40
N ARG A 103 3.68 -18.28 6.79
CA ARG A 103 3.00 -17.63 7.91
C ARG A 103 1.50 -17.41 7.65
N SER A 104 1.12 -17.09 6.41
CA SER A 104 -0.30 -16.99 6.02
C SER A 104 -0.99 -18.34 6.21
N TYR A 105 -0.44 -19.42 5.67
CA TYR A 105 -1.00 -20.77 5.88
C TYR A 105 -1.02 -21.20 7.35
N TYR A 106 -0.05 -20.77 8.15
CA TYR A 106 -0.05 -20.99 9.59
C TYR A 106 -1.27 -20.30 10.25
N GLY A 107 -1.56 -19.05 9.86
CA GLY A 107 -2.76 -18.34 10.30
C GLY A 107 -4.05 -19.00 9.83
N ILE A 108 -4.12 -19.48 8.58
CA ILE A 108 -5.27 -20.23 8.05
C ILE A 108 -5.50 -21.51 8.86
N ALA A 109 -4.44 -22.22 9.27
CA ALA A 109 -4.56 -23.40 10.12
C ALA A 109 -5.25 -23.08 11.46
N TYR A 110 -4.87 -21.98 12.09
CA TYR A 110 -5.56 -21.50 13.30
C TYR A 110 -7.02 -21.11 13.04
N ALA A 111 -7.32 -20.48 11.91
CA ALA A 111 -8.70 -20.12 11.56
C ALA A 111 -9.58 -21.37 11.41
N HIS A 112 -9.07 -22.44 10.78
CA HIS A 112 -9.77 -23.72 10.68
C HIS A 112 -9.95 -24.44 12.03
N MET A 113 -9.06 -24.17 13.00
CA MET A 113 -9.22 -24.64 14.37
C MET A 113 -10.21 -23.79 15.18
N GLY A 114 -10.67 -22.65 14.65
CA GLY A 114 -11.51 -21.68 15.34
C GLY A 114 -10.74 -20.77 16.31
N GLU A 115 -9.41 -20.78 16.25
CA GLU A 115 -8.51 -19.93 17.03
C GLU A 115 -8.27 -18.62 16.29
N PHE A 116 -9.33 -17.80 16.20
CA PHE A 116 -9.35 -16.62 15.32
C PHE A 116 -8.37 -15.52 15.77
N ALA A 117 -7.98 -15.45 17.05
CA ALA A 117 -6.99 -14.50 17.56
C ALA A 117 -5.63 -14.76 16.95
N GLU A 118 -5.17 -15.96 17.14
CA GLU A 118 -3.89 -16.46 16.64
C GLU A 118 -3.87 -16.40 15.10
N ALA A 119 -5.00 -16.75 14.46
CA ALA A 119 -5.14 -16.65 13.01
C ALA A 119 -4.88 -15.22 12.52
N LEU A 120 -5.61 -14.23 13.08
CA LEU A 120 -5.48 -12.84 12.68
C LEU A 120 -4.11 -12.25 13.02
N GLU A 121 -3.51 -12.61 14.17
CA GLU A 121 -2.16 -12.17 14.52
C GLU A 121 -1.15 -12.57 13.44
N HIS A 122 -1.13 -13.86 13.07
CA HIS A 122 -0.21 -14.37 12.06
C HIS A 122 -0.51 -13.83 10.66
N LEU A 123 -1.78 -13.71 10.28
CA LEU A 123 -2.18 -13.15 8.99
C LEU A 123 -1.81 -11.66 8.87
N PHE A 124 -2.02 -10.84 9.89
CA PHE A 124 -1.60 -9.44 9.88
C PHE A 124 -0.08 -9.28 9.84
N GLN A 125 0.65 -10.17 10.53
CA GLN A 125 2.10 -10.16 10.45
C GLN A 125 2.58 -10.55 9.04
N ALA A 126 1.98 -11.57 8.43
CA ALA A 126 2.27 -11.94 7.04
C ALA A 126 1.95 -10.79 6.07
N LEU A 127 0.80 -10.12 6.24
CA LEU A 127 0.41 -8.97 5.42
C LEU A 127 1.44 -7.85 5.50
N LYS A 128 1.92 -7.53 6.69
CA LYS A 128 2.98 -6.52 6.89
C LYS A 128 4.26 -6.89 6.15
N GLU A 129 4.70 -8.15 6.29
CA GLU A 129 5.92 -8.66 5.62
C GLU A 129 5.81 -8.55 4.09
N VAL A 130 4.65 -8.85 3.50
CA VAL A 130 4.44 -8.76 2.03
C VAL A 130 4.30 -7.34 1.52
N GLN A 131 3.74 -6.44 2.32
CA GLN A 131 3.66 -5.01 1.96
C GLN A 131 5.05 -4.39 1.84
N GLU A 132 6.00 -4.79 2.69
CA GLU A 132 7.41 -4.38 2.60
C GLU A 132 8.11 -4.92 1.33
N LEU A 133 7.58 -5.99 0.73
CA LEU A 133 8.08 -6.61 -0.51
C LEU A 133 7.40 -6.07 -1.78
N GLU A 134 6.37 -5.22 -1.64
CA GLU A 134 5.54 -4.70 -2.75
C GLU A 134 4.88 -5.81 -3.61
N ASP A 135 4.67 -7.01 -3.06
CA ASP A 135 4.01 -8.13 -3.74
C ASP A 135 2.48 -7.98 -3.70
N GLN A 136 1.93 -7.42 -4.76
CA GLN A 136 0.49 -7.15 -4.87
C GLN A 136 -0.36 -8.43 -4.86
N LEU A 137 0.14 -9.51 -5.48
CA LEU A 137 -0.58 -10.78 -5.56
C LEU A 137 -0.73 -11.40 -4.17
N LEU A 138 0.38 -11.56 -3.46
CA LEU A 138 0.38 -12.17 -2.14
C LEU A 138 -0.32 -11.25 -1.11
N THR A 139 -0.25 -9.92 -1.29
CA THR A 139 -1.02 -8.96 -0.48
C THR A 139 -2.52 -9.18 -0.64
N ALA A 140 -3.03 -9.36 -1.88
CA ALA A 140 -4.44 -9.61 -2.13
C ALA A 140 -4.89 -10.98 -1.58
N GLU A 141 -4.07 -12.02 -1.71
CA GLU A 141 -4.31 -13.36 -1.18
C GLU A 141 -4.44 -13.34 0.35
N ILE A 142 -3.47 -12.75 1.05
CA ILE A 142 -3.50 -12.66 2.52
C ILE A 142 -4.64 -11.75 3.01
N THR A 143 -4.95 -10.69 2.26
CA THR A 143 -6.11 -9.84 2.56
C THR A 143 -7.41 -10.63 2.49
N ASN A 144 -7.57 -11.52 1.49
CA ASN A 144 -8.70 -12.43 1.42
C ASN A 144 -8.77 -13.36 2.63
N ASP A 145 -7.65 -13.93 3.05
CA ASP A 145 -7.59 -14.85 4.20
C ASP A 145 -7.98 -14.15 5.51
N ILE A 146 -7.54 -12.91 5.71
CA ILE A 146 -7.97 -12.06 6.84
C ILE A 146 -9.48 -11.82 6.77
N CYS A 147 -9.99 -11.47 5.60
CA CYS A 147 -11.42 -11.18 5.39
C CYS A 147 -12.28 -12.41 5.62
N TYR A 148 -11.87 -13.57 5.09
CA TYR A 148 -12.52 -14.85 5.37
C TYR A 148 -12.56 -15.14 6.86
N THR A 149 -11.47 -14.90 7.58
CA THR A 149 -11.39 -15.05 9.03
C THR A 149 -12.37 -14.10 9.74
N TYR A 150 -12.54 -12.85 9.29
CA TYR A 150 -13.55 -11.93 9.81
C TYR A 150 -14.98 -12.41 9.56
N VAL A 151 -15.27 -13.00 8.40
CA VAL A 151 -16.59 -13.58 8.11
C VAL A 151 -16.88 -14.73 9.07
N LEU A 152 -15.92 -15.63 9.30
CA LEU A 152 -16.06 -16.73 10.27
C LEU A 152 -16.22 -16.23 11.71
N LEU A 153 -15.60 -15.10 12.04
CA LEU A 153 -15.73 -14.43 13.35
C LEU A 153 -17.09 -13.71 13.52
N GLY A 154 -17.94 -13.67 12.48
CA GLY A 154 -19.23 -12.98 12.51
C GLY A 154 -19.13 -11.45 12.37
N GLN A 155 -18.08 -10.95 11.71
CA GLN A 155 -17.87 -9.54 11.43
C GLN A 155 -17.72 -9.26 9.91
N PRO A 156 -18.70 -9.68 9.09
CA PRO A 156 -18.62 -9.57 7.63
C PRO A 156 -18.53 -8.12 7.12
N GLU A 157 -19.07 -7.16 7.87
CA GLU A 157 -19.04 -5.73 7.48
C GLU A 157 -17.61 -5.18 7.40
N LEU A 158 -16.68 -5.72 8.21
CA LEU A 158 -15.28 -5.34 8.17
C LEU A 158 -14.57 -5.94 6.95
N ALA A 159 -15.02 -7.08 6.47
CA ALA A 159 -14.41 -7.79 5.36
C ALA A 159 -14.77 -7.18 3.99
N ILE A 160 -16.02 -6.77 3.78
CA ILE A 160 -16.55 -6.37 2.46
C ILE A 160 -15.70 -5.32 1.73
N PRO A 161 -15.28 -4.18 2.32
CA PRO A 161 -14.49 -3.18 1.61
C PRO A 161 -13.13 -3.72 1.14
N HIS A 162 -12.49 -4.55 1.95
CA HIS A 162 -11.18 -5.12 1.64
C HIS A 162 -11.29 -6.25 0.62
N LEU A 163 -12.36 -7.04 0.65
CA LEU A 163 -12.64 -8.06 -0.37
C LEU A 163 -12.88 -7.43 -1.73
N HIS A 164 -13.59 -6.32 -1.82
CA HIS A 164 -13.74 -5.60 -3.09
C HIS A 164 -12.40 -5.16 -3.66
N GLN A 165 -11.50 -4.66 -2.81
CA GLN A 165 -10.16 -4.27 -3.24
C GLN A 165 -9.35 -5.50 -3.69
N ALA A 166 -9.38 -6.60 -2.94
CA ALA A 166 -8.69 -7.83 -3.30
C ALA A 166 -9.21 -8.41 -4.63
N VAL A 167 -10.54 -8.48 -4.82
CA VAL A 167 -11.18 -8.91 -6.07
C VAL A 167 -10.73 -8.05 -7.25
N GLN A 168 -10.69 -6.73 -7.11
CA GLN A 168 -10.23 -5.84 -8.17
C GLN A 168 -8.76 -6.11 -8.51
N THR A 169 -7.89 -6.17 -7.52
CA THR A 169 -6.45 -6.45 -7.71
C THR A 169 -6.23 -7.79 -8.39
N LEU A 170 -6.91 -8.86 -7.94
CA LEU A 170 -6.77 -10.20 -8.52
C LEU A 170 -7.30 -10.28 -9.96
N ARG A 171 -8.32 -9.49 -10.28
CA ARG A 171 -8.83 -9.36 -11.65
C ARG A 171 -7.83 -8.64 -12.56
N GLU A 172 -7.21 -7.56 -12.09
CA GLU A 172 -6.17 -6.82 -12.83
C GLU A 172 -4.91 -7.67 -13.04
N LEU A 173 -4.53 -8.51 -12.07
CA LEU A 173 -3.41 -9.43 -12.15
C LEU A 173 -3.70 -10.69 -12.98
N ASN A 174 -4.96 -10.90 -13.42
CA ASN A 174 -5.41 -12.09 -14.17
C ASN A 174 -5.10 -13.41 -13.43
N GLU A 175 -5.46 -13.47 -12.14
CA GLU A 175 -5.26 -14.62 -11.25
C GLU A 175 -6.59 -15.35 -10.97
N PRO A 176 -7.11 -16.16 -11.90
CA PRO A 176 -8.49 -16.65 -11.85
C PRO A 176 -8.78 -17.53 -10.62
N MET A 177 -7.85 -18.39 -10.21
CA MET A 177 -8.05 -19.25 -9.05
C MET A 177 -8.23 -18.43 -7.75
N ARG A 178 -7.34 -17.48 -7.51
CA ARG A 178 -7.41 -16.60 -6.32
C ARG A 178 -8.60 -15.66 -6.38
N LEU A 179 -8.94 -15.22 -7.57
CA LEU A 179 -10.13 -14.40 -7.82
C LEU A 179 -11.41 -15.16 -7.43
N SER A 180 -11.53 -16.45 -7.79
CA SER A 180 -12.72 -17.24 -7.42
C SER A 180 -12.83 -17.41 -5.90
N TRP A 181 -11.73 -17.60 -5.17
CA TRP A 181 -11.74 -17.64 -3.70
C TRP A 181 -12.17 -16.31 -3.06
N ALA A 182 -11.69 -15.19 -3.59
CA ALA A 182 -12.07 -13.88 -3.09
C ALA A 182 -13.54 -13.54 -3.37
N LEU A 183 -14.08 -14.00 -4.51
CA LEU A 183 -15.49 -13.87 -4.85
C LEU A 183 -16.39 -14.71 -3.94
N ASP A 184 -16.00 -15.95 -3.63
CA ASP A 184 -16.66 -16.80 -2.65
C ASP A 184 -16.69 -16.16 -1.25
N SER A 185 -15.55 -15.68 -0.78
CA SER A 185 -15.46 -14.94 0.50
C SER A 185 -16.38 -13.71 0.52
N LEU A 186 -16.47 -12.99 -0.60
CA LEU A 186 -17.33 -11.82 -0.74
C LEU A 186 -18.83 -12.22 -0.78
N ALA A 187 -19.16 -13.34 -1.45
CA ALA A 187 -20.51 -13.90 -1.46
C ALA A 187 -20.94 -14.32 -0.04
N MET A 188 -20.09 -15.01 0.70
CA MET A 188 -20.34 -15.36 2.09
C MET A 188 -20.55 -14.12 2.96
N ALA A 189 -19.71 -13.09 2.80
CA ALA A 189 -19.87 -11.83 3.55
C ALA A 189 -21.24 -11.18 3.27
N TYR A 190 -21.68 -11.13 1.99
CA TYR A 190 -23.00 -10.60 1.64
C TYR A 190 -24.16 -11.46 2.11
N LEU A 191 -24.00 -12.77 2.16
CA LEU A 191 -25.01 -13.65 2.75
C LEU A 191 -25.20 -13.33 4.24
N HIS A 192 -24.10 -13.20 4.98
CA HIS A 192 -24.12 -12.91 6.41
C HIS A 192 -24.63 -11.50 6.76
N THR A 193 -24.50 -10.53 5.85
CA THR A 193 -25.09 -9.17 6.01
C THR A 193 -26.55 -9.10 5.55
N GLY A 194 -27.16 -10.21 5.10
CA GLY A 194 -28.56 -10.25 4.67
C GLY A 194 -28.81 -9.73 3.25
N GLU A 195 -27.81 -9.78 2.38
CA GLU A 195 -27.88 -9.37 0.97
C GLU A 195 -27.71 -10.59 0.02
N PRO A 196 -28.61 -11.61 0.07
CA PRO A 196 -28.42 -12.88 -0.65
C PRO A 196 -28.41 -12.73 -2.17
N ARG A 197 -29.03 -11.68 -2.74
CA ARG A 197 -28.99 -11.47 -4.20
C ARG A 197 -27.58 -11.13 -4.67
N ARG A 198 -26.85 -10.29 -3.93
CA ARG A 198 -25.45 -9.99 -4.22
C ARG A 198 -24.57 -11.22 -4.01
N ALA A 199 -24.84 -12.00 -2.95
CA ALA A 199 -24.13 -13.25 -2.74
C ALA A 199 -24.25 -14.18 -3.96
N ILE A 200 -25.45 -14.35 -4.57
CA ILE A 200 -25.65 -15.14 -5.80
C ILE A 200 -24.81 -14.61 -6.97
N GLU A 201 -24.75 -13.30 -7.16
CA GLU A 201 -24.00 -12.70 -8.26
C GLU A 201 -22.51 -13.06 -8.17
N TYR A 202 -21.88 -12.87 -7.01
CA TYR A 202 -20.48 -13.18 -6.80
C TYR A 202 -20.19 -14.68 -6.84
N GLU A 203 -21.04 -15.49 -6.22
CA GLU A 203 -20.90 -16.95 -6.23
C GLU A 203 -21.05 -17.54 -7.62
N THR A 204 -21.96 -16.98 -8.44
CA THR A 204 -22.12 -17.38 -9.85
C THR A 204 -20.88 -17.07 -10.65
N GLU A 205 -20.24 -15.91 -10.45
CA GLU A 205 -18.97 -15.57 -11.08
C GLU A 205 -17.86 -16.54 -10.64
N ALA A 206 -17.77 -16.86 -9.35
CA ALA A 206 -16.81 -17.82 -8.81
C ALA A 206 -16.96 -19.21 -9.46
N ILE A 207 -18.21 -19.71 -9.61
CA ILE A 207 -18.51 -20.97 -10.28
C ILE A 207 -18.04 -20.97 -11.74
N GLN A 208 -18.30 -19.89 -12.50
CA GLN A 208 -17.88 -19.79 -13.90
C GLN A 208 -16.36 -19.81 -14.04
N ILE A 209 -15.66 -19.12 -13.12
CA ILE A 209 -14.21 -19.13 -13.10
C ILE A 209 -13.68 -20.52 -12.75
N ALA A 210 -14.19 -21.16 -11.69
CA ALA A 210 -13.78 -22.50 -11.28
C ALA A 210 -13.98 -23.54 -12.40
N GLU A 211 -15.10 -23.45 -13.13
CA GLU A 211 -15.36 -24.30 -14.31
C GLU A 211 -14.33 -24.05 -15.42
N SER A 212 -14.01 -22.79 -15.71
CA SER A 212 -13.07 -22.42 -16.77
C SER A 212 -11.64 -22.92 -16.53
N ILE A 213 -11.22 -23.00 -15.26
CA ILE A 213 -9.89 -23.48 -14.84
C ILE A 213 -9.89 -24.94 -14.37
N GLN A 214 -11.04 -25.62 -14.48
CA GLN A 214 -11.22 -27.01 -14.06
C GLN A 214 -10.97 -27.27 -12.56
N ALA A 215 -11.24 -26.28 -11.72
CA ALA A 215 -11.18 -26.39 -10.26
C ALA A 215 -12.46 -27.04 -9.71
N TRP A 216 -12.59 -28.34 -9.91
CA TRP A 216 -13.85 -29.07 -9.68
C TRP A 216 -14.25 -29.14 -8.22
N GLN A 217 -13.29 -29.14 -7.29
CA GLN A 217 -13.57 -29.09 -5.86
C GLN A 217 -14.19 -27.73 -5.50
N ASP A 218 -13.57 -26.63 -5.93
CA ASP A 218 -14.10 -25.29 -5.67
C ASP A 218 -15.47 -25.11 -6.33
N GLN A 219 -15.66 -25.64 -7.56
CA GLN A 219 -16.97 -25.63 -8.20
C GLN A 219 -18.04 -26.36 -7.38
N ALA A 220 -17.72 -27.53 -6.80
CA ALA A 220 -18.66 -28.27 -5.96
C ALA A 220 -19.01 -27.51 -4.67
N VAL A 221 -18.01 -26.86 -4.05
CA VAL A 221 -18.21 -26.00 -2.88
C VAL A 221 -19.10 -24.81 -3.22
N TYR A 222 -18.81 -24.08 -4.28
CA TYR A 222 -19.58 -22.89 -4.68
C TYR A 222 -21.02 -23.24 -5.07
N LEU A 223 -21.22 -24.37 -5.75
CA LEU A 223 -22.58 -24.86 -6.05
C LEU A 223 -23.35 -25.25 -4.77
N ASN A 224 -22.67 -25.79 -3.75
CA ASN A 224 -23.26 -26.01 -2.43
C ASN A 224 -23.63 -24.69 -1.75
N ASN A 225 -22.75 -23.69 -1.79
CA ASN A 225 -23.00 -22.38 -1.19
C ASN A 225 -24.18 -21.67 -1.86
N ILE A 226 -24.34 -21.80 -3.20
CA ILE A 226 -25.54 -21.33 -3.91
C ILE A 226 -26.81 -21.99 -3.35
N GLY A 227 -26.75 -23.28 -3.01
CA GLY A 227 -27.85 -23.97 -2.34
C GLY A 227 -28.22 -23.33 -1.01
N GLU A 228 -27.24 -23.01 -0.16
CA GLU A 228 -27.43 -22.33 1.11
C GLU A 228 -28.00 -20.91 0.94
N ILE A 229 -27.54 -20.17 -0.07
CA ILE A 229 -28.06 -18.83 -0.40
C ILE A 229 -29.54 -18.92 -0.80
N TYR A 230 -29.94 -19.90 -1.63
CA TYR A 230 -31.34 -20.09 -2.00
C TYR A 230 -32.20 -20.49 -0.82
N LEU A 231 -31.69 -21.30 0.11
CA LEU A 231 -32.39 -21.60 1.38
C LEU A 231 -32.62 -20.34 2.21
N ALA A 232 -31.62 -19.46 2.31
CA ALA A 232 -31.74 -18.19 3.02
C ALA A 232 -32.81 -17.28 2.37
N MET A 233 -33.03 -17.43 1.06
CA MET A 233 -34.10 -16.73 0.32
C MET A 233 -35.47 -17.42 0.43
N GLY A 234 -35.56 -18.65 0.99
CA GLY A 234 -36.75 -19.44 1.05
C GLY A 234 -37.12 -20.18 -0.25
N ASP A 235 -36.19 -20.31 -1.19
CA ASP A 235 -36.39 -21.04 -2.46
C ASP A 235 -35.79 -22.45 -2.38
N ASP A 236 -36.56 -23.36 -1.75
CA ASP A 236 -36.14 -24.76 -1.57
C ASP A 236 -35.92 -25.49 -2.91
N SER A 237 -36.70 -25.17 -3.94
CA SER A 237 -36.60 -25.84 -5.23
C SER A 237 -35.27 -25.51 -5.92
N ALA A 238 -34.88 -24.22 -5.90
CA ALA A 238 -33.58 -23.80 -6.39
C ALA A 238 -32.43 -24.37 -5.55
N ALA A 239 -32.59 -24.45 -4.22
CA ALA A 239 -31.62 -25.03 -3.30
C ALA A 239 -31.35 -26.51 -3.61
N ILE A 240 -32.42 -27.34 -3.73
CA ILE A 240 -32.28 -28.74 -4.10
C ILE A 240 -31.58 -28.90 -5.44
N SER A 241 -31.96 -28.11 -6.44
CA SER A 241 -31.32 -28.13 -7.76
C SER A 241 -29.81 -27.81 -7.68
N ALA A 242 -29.43 -26.81 -6.89
CA ALA A 242 -28.04 -26.42 -6.68
C ALA A 242 -27.23 -27.52 -5.99
N TYR A 243 -27.76 -28.09 -4.90
CA TYR A 243 -27.12 -29.20 -4.21
C TYR A 243 -26.98 -30.45 -5.09
N GLN A 244 -27.99 -30.78 -5.92
CA GLN A 244 -27.90 -31.90 -6.88
C GLN A 244 -26.79 -31.68 -7.91
N ARG A 245 -26.65 -30.45 -8.42
CA ARG A 245 -25.54 -30.09 -9.32
C ARG A 245 -24.20 -30.24 -8.60
N ALA A 246 -24.08 -29.72 -7.38
CA ALA A 246 -22.89 -29.88 -6.55
C ALA A 246 -22.52 -31.35 -6.33
N LEU A 247 -23.52 -32.18 -5.97
CA LEU A 247 -23.35 -33.62 -5.76
C LEU A 247 -22.90 -34.35 -7.02
N ASN A 248 -23.42 -33.98 -8.19
CA ASN A 248 -23.02 -34.57 -9.45
C ASN A 248 -21.53 -34.26 -9.76
N VAL A 249 -21.09 -33.02 -9.58
CA VAL A 249 -19.67 -32.62 -9.73
C VAL A 249 -18.83 -33.40 -8.72
N ALA A 250 -19.19 -33.39 -7.44
CA ALA A 250 -18.43 -34.04 -6.40
C ALA A 250 -18.29 -35.57 -6.61
N ARG A 251 -19.36 -36.24 -7.07
CA ARG A 251 -19.31 -37.69 -7.39
C ARG A 251 -18.48 -37.96 -8.63
N GLN A 252 -18.60 -37.15 -9.68
CA GLN A 252 -17.81 -37.29 -10.90
C GLN A 252 -16.30 -37.28 -10.65
N TYR A 253 -15.86 -36.45 -9.68
CA TYR A 253 -14.46 -36.27 -9.35
C TYR A 253 -14.04 -36.93 -8.02
N ASN A 254 -14.91 -37.81 -7.43
CA ASN A 254 -14.66 -38.56 -6.19
C ASN A 254 -14.27 -37.69 -4.99
N LEU A 255 -14.88 -36.50 -4.85
CA LEU A 255 -14.64 -35.55 -3.77
C LEU A 255 -15.39 -35.97 -2.50
N THR A 256 -14.86 -36.95 -1.78
CA THR A 256 -15.56 -37.66 -0.67
C THR A 256 -16.00 -36.70 0.45
N ALA A 257 -15.19 -35.70 0.78
CA ALA A 257 -15.49 -34.73 1.83
C ALA A 257 -16.66 -33.82 1.44
N GLU A 258 -16.67 -33.35 0.19
CA GLU A 258 -17.70 -32.49 -0.37
C GLU A 258 -19.02 -33.25 -0.54
N ILE A 259 -18.95 -34.51 -0.98
CA ILE A 259 -20.13 -35.39 -1.04
C ILE A 259 -20.81 -35.48 0.35
N ALA A 260 -20.02 -35.67 1.42
CA ALA A 260 -20.55 -35.76 2.78
C ALA A 260 -21.30 -34.48 3.21
N ILE A 261 -20.72 -33.31 2.92
CA ILE A 261 -21.31 -32.01 3.28
C ILE A 261 -22.59 -31.75 2.48
N ILE A 262 -22.54 -31.98 1.15
CA ILE A 262 -23.71 -31.76 0.28
C ILE A 262 -24.87 -32.68 0.65
N LEU A 263 -24.60 -33.99 0.93
CA LEU A 263 -25.61 -34.93 1.38
C LEU A 263 -26.20 -34.55 2.74
N LEU A 264 -25.38 -34.01 3.65
CA LEU A 264 -25.84 -33.51 4.92
C LEU A 264 -26.84 -32.35 4.73
N ASN A 265 -26.52 -31.40 3.86
CA ASN A 265 -27.40 -30.27 3.53
C ASN A 265 -28.70 -30.73 2.86
N LEU A 266 -28.62 -31.64 1.88
CA LEU A 266 -29.80 -32.24 1.27
C LEU A 266 -30.66 -33.01 2.29
N GLY A 267 -30.03 -33.84 3.12
CA GLY A 267 -30.73 -34.62 4.15
C GLY A 267 -31.44 -33.74 5.17
N LYS A 268 -30.82 -32.62 5.56
CA LYS A 268 -31.43 -31.61 6.42
C LYS A 268 -32.67 -30.99 5.78
N LEU A 269 -32.53 -30.55 4.53
CA LEU A 269 -33.64 -29.95 3.77
C LEU A 269 -34.79 -30.95 3.56
N HIS A 270 -34.48 -32.21 3.18
CA HIS A 270 -35.47 -33.26 3.05
C HIS A 270 -36.18 -33.57 4.38
N THR A 271 -35.47 -33.53 5.49
CA THR A 271 -36.05 -33.70 6.85
C THR A 271 -37.08 -32.61 7.16
N GLU A 272 -36.70 -31.36 6.86
CA GLU A 272 -37.60 -30.20 7.10
C GLU A 272 -38.85 -30.25 6.24
N ARG A 273 -38.76 -30.83 5.04
CA ARG A 273 -39.90 -30.99 4.11
C ARG A 273 -40.69 -32.29 4.25
N GLY A 274 -40.35 -33.14 5.19
CA GLY A 274 -41.05 -34.38 5.44
C GLY A 274 -40.74 -35.52 4.46
N HIS A 275 -39.69 -35.38 3.64
CA HIS A 275 -39.23 -36.42 2.71
C HIS A 275 -38.29 -37.39 3.43
N TYR A 276 -38.83 -38.08 4.45
CA TYR A 276 -38.04 -38.82 5.44
C TYR A 276 -37.22 -39.98 4.87
N GLU A 277 -37.72 -40.71 3.84
CA GLU A 277 -36.95 -41.79 3.20
C GLU A 277 -35.71 -41.29 2.46
N ALA A 278 -35.84 -40.18 1.72
CA ALA A 278 -34.72 -39.55 1.05
C ALA A 278 -33.72 -38.98 2.07
N ALA A 279 -34.22 -38.31 3.10
CA ALA A 279 -33.41 -37.76 4.17
C ALA A 279 -32.58 -38.83 4.90
N GLU A 280 -33.22 -39.97 5.26
CA GLU A 280 -32.56 -41.08 5.95
C GLU A 280 -31.42 -41.68 5.12
N LYS A 281 -31.62 -41.80 3.81
CA LYS A 281 -30.60 -42.29 2.87
C LYS A 281 -29.44 -41.32 2.79
N ASP A 282 -29.72 -40.04 2.53
CA ASP A 282 -28.70 -39.01 2.35
C ASP A 282 -27.86 -38.82 3.63
N LEU A 283 -28.52 -38.77 4.79
CA LEU A 283 -27.84 -38.58 6.07
C LEU A 283 -26.97 -39.76 6.49
N ASN A 284 -27.42 -41.02 6.22
CA ASN A 284 -26.59 -42.19 6.50
C ASN A 284 -25.36 -42.28 5.59
N GLU A 285 -25.49 -41.92 4.29
CA GLU A 285 -24.34 -41.82 3.38
C GLU A 285 -23.40 -40.72 3.85
N ALA A 286 -23.91 -39.53 4.21
CA ALA A 286 -23.14 -38.43 4.75
C ALA A 286 -22.36 -38.80 6.00
N LEU A 287 -23.03 -39.47 6.96
CA LEU A 287 -22.42 -39.94 8.21
C LEU A 287 -21.27 -40.92 7.96
N LEU A 288 -21.46 -41.89 7.07
CA LEU A 288 -20.43 -42.85 6.71
C LEU A 288 -19.19 -42.15 6.13
N LEU A 289 -19.39 -41.26 5.17
CA LEU A 289 -18.30 -40.53 4.51
C LEU A 289 -17.60 -39.57 5.49
N ALA A 290 -18.35 -38.88 6.37
CA ALA A 290 -17.80 -38.01 7.39
C ALA A 290 -16.93 -38.79 8.41
N GLN A 291 -17.34 -40.02 8.78
CA GLN A 291 -16.54 -40.90 9.63
C GLN A 291 -15.26 -41.36 8.93
N GLN A 292 -15.34 -41.74 7.66
CA GLN A 292 -14.17 -42.14 6.86
C GLN A 292 -13.13 -40.99 6.69
N THR A 293 -13.62 -39.78 6.59
CA THR A 293 -12.77 -38.58 6.45
C THR A 293 -12.42 -37.91 7.79
N HIS A 294 -12.76 -38.53 8.93
CA HIS A 294 -12.51 -38.07 10.31
C HIS A 294 -13.05 -36.65 10.60
N ARG A 295 -14.10 -36.22 9.91
CA ARG A 295 -14.69 -34.88 10.06
C ARG A 295 -15.71 -34.88 11.21
N GLN A 296 -15.24 -34.70 12.43
CA GLN A 296 -16.05 -34.80 13.67
C GLN A 296 -17.26 -33.85 13.69
N GLN A 297 -17.12 -32.65 13.14
CA GLN A 297 -18.22 -31.68 13.08
C GLN A 297 -19.35 -32.18 12.17
N GLN A 298 -19.04 -32.74 11.01
CA GLN A 298 -20.01 -33.33 10.10
C GLN A 298 -20.64 -34.60 10.70
N VAL A 299 -19.86 -35.41 11.42
CA VAL A 299 -20.38 -36.58 12.18
C VAL A 299 -21.40 -36.14 13.23
N MET A 300 -21.09 -35.11 13.99
CA MET A 300 -21.97 -34.54 15.00
C MET A 300 -23.27 -34.00 14.38
N GLU A 301 -23.15 -33.21 13.30
CA GLU A 301 -24.28 -32.62 12.57
C GLU A 301 -25.19 -33.72 11.96
N ALA A 302 -24.59 -34.77 11.39
CA ALA A 302 -25.32 -35.91 10.86
C ALA A 302 -26.11 -36.64 11.95
N TYR A 303 -25.52 -36.89 13.13
CA TYR A 303 -26.24 -37.49 14.25
C TYR A 303 -27.39 -36.61 14.74
N ARG A 304 -27.18 -35.29 14.83
CA ARG A 304 -28.23 -34.34 15.21
C ARG A 304 -29.37 -34.36 14.22
N THR A 305 -29.09 -34.26 12.94
CA THR A 305 -30.10 -34.22 11.88
C THR A 305 -30.83 -35.56 11.75
N LEU A 306 -30.14 -36.70 11.93
CA LEU A 306 -30.78 -38.04 12.04
C LEU A 306 -31.70 -38.15 13.25
N ALA A 307 -31.33 -37.56 14.38
CA ALA A 307 -32.21 -37.54 15.56
C ALA A 307 -33.49 -36.74 15.28
N ASP A 308 -33.37 -35.55 14.70
CA ASP A 308 -34.49 -34.69 14.28
C ASP A 308 -35.38 -35.39 13.24
N LEU A 309 -34.77 -36.07 12.27
CA LEU A 309 -35.47 -36.91 11.29
C LEU A 309 -36.31 -37.99 11.96
N TYR A 310 -35.71 -38.77 12.88
CA TYR A 310 -36.38 -39.86 13.54
C TYR A 310 -37.47 -39.36 14.48
N GLU A 311 -37.28 -38.22 15.15
CA GLU A 311 -38.31 -37.56 15.93
C GLU A 311 -39.52 -37.17 15.08
N LYS A 312 -39.28 -36.42 13.97
CA LYS A 312 -40.33 -35.96 13.03
C LYS A 312 -41.04 -37.13 12.33
N SER A 313 -40.33 -38.25 12.08
CA SER A 313 -40.90 -39.45 11.45
C SER A 313 -41.57 -40.42 12.42
N GLY A 314 -41.68 -40.07 13.73
CA GLY A 314 -42.38 -40.88 14.74
C GLY A 314 -41.59 -42.11 15.21
N LYS A 315 -40.26 -42.08 15.14
CA LYS A 315 -39.36 -43.17 15.61
C LYS A 315 -38.57 -42.75 16.86
N PRO A 316 -39.20 -42.53 18.04
CA PRO A 316 -38.55 -41.87 19.18
C PRO A 316 -37.36 -42.65 19.76
N THR A 317 -37.38 -43.99 19.68
CA THR A 317 -36.27 -44.82 20.17
C THR A 317 -35.01 -44.62 19.32
N ALA A 318 -35.16 -44.53 18.00
CA ALA A 318 -34.06 -44.25 17.10
C ALA A 318 -33.54 -42.80 17.28
N ALA A 319 -34.46 -41.85 17.46
CA ALA A 319 -34.10 -40.47 17.78
C ALA A 319 -33.21 -40.36 19.03
N LEU A 320 -33.63 -41.03 20.13
CA LEU A 320 -32.88 -41.06 21.39
C LEU A 320 -31.46 -41.67 21.21
N GLU A 321 -31.34 -42.71 20.40
CA GLU A 321 -30.04 -43.32 20.11
C GLU A 321 -29.11 -42.33 19.38
N MET A 322 -29.62 -41.62 18.37
CA MET A 322 -28.85 -40.63 17.64
C MET A 322 -28.49 -39.42 18.53
N TYR A 323 -29.40 -38.96 19.38
CA TYR A 323 -29.10 -37.92 20.37
C TYR A 323 -28.00 -38.33 21.36
N LYS A 324 -27.95 -39.58 21.80
CA LYS A 324 -26.86 -40.07 22.64
C LYS A 324 -25.52 -40.04 21.90
N LYS A 325 -25.49 -40.46 20.63
CA LYS A 325 -24.28 -40.40 19.79
C LYS A 325 -23.86 -38.96 19.52
N TYR A 326 -24.80 -38.09 19.18
CA TYR A 326 -24.59 -36.65 19.07
C TYR A 326 -23.93 -36.08 20.33
N HIS A 327 -24.56 -36.37 21.51
CA HIS A 327 -24.07 -35.83 22.78
C HIS A 327 -22.65 -36.32 23.12
N ALA A 328 -22.33 -37.58 22.82
CA ALA A 328 -20.98 -38.11 23.04
C ALA A 328 -19.94 -37.40 22.20
N VAL A 329 -20.22 -37.14 20.92
CA VAL A 329 -19.33 -36.37 20.04
C VAL A 329 -19.27 -34.90 20.47
N PHE A 330 -20.43 -34.31 20.78
CA PHE A 330 -20.55 -32.93 21.27
C PHE A 330 -19.72 -32.71 22.54
N GLN A 331 -19.82 -33.60 23.52
CA GLN A 331 -19.12 -33.49 24.79
C GLN A 331 -17.59 -33.59 24.59
N ALA A 332 -17.13 -34.44 23.68
CA ALA A 332 -15.71 -34.51 23.34
C ALA A 332 -15.20 -33.23 22.68
N MET A 333 -16.06 -32.49 21.97
CA MET A 333 -15.73 -31.22 21.35
C MET A 333 -15.95 -30.01 22.27
N TYR A 334 -16.86 -30.12 23.26
CA TYR A 334 -17.33 -29.02 24.10
C TYR A 334 -16.24 -28.43 25.00
N ASP A 335 -15.35 -29.27 25.55
CA ASP A 335 -14.22 -28.81 26.36
C ASP A 335 -13.29 -27.91 25.54
N GLN A 336 -13.23 -28.14 24.21
CA GLN A 336 -12.51 -27.29 23.28
C GLN A 336 -13.26 -25.98 22.94
N GLU A 337 -14.60 -26.02 22.93
CA GLU A 337 -15.43 -24.87 22.55
C GLU A 337 -15.55 -23.81 23.65
N ALA A 338 -15.55 -24.23 24.92
CA ALA A 338 -15.52 -23.30 26.06
C ALA A 338 -14.23 -22.47 26.06
N ASP A 339 -13.08 -23.09 25.79
CA ASP A 339 -11.80 -22.38 25.61
C ASP A 339 -11.83 -21.49 24.39
N ARG A 340 -12.43 -21.93 23.27
CA ARG A 340 -12.59 -21.12 22.05
C ARG A 340 -13.43 -19.86 22.31
N ARG A 341 -14.51 -19.95 23.09
CA ARG A 341 -15.40 -18.83 23.37
C ARG A 341 -14.71 -17.75 24.22
N ILE A 342 -13.90 -18.17 25.19
CA ILE A 342 -13.07 -17.25 25.98
C ILE A 342 -12.05 -16.56 25.08
N LYS A 343 -11.36 -17.29 24.22
CA LYS A 343 -10.41 -16.74 23.25
C LYS A 343 -11.09 -15.81 22.23
N HIS A 344 -12.30 -16.19 21.75
CA HIS A 344 -13.10 -15.33 20.87
C HIS A 344 -13.39 -13.94 21.49
N LEU A 345 -13.81 -13.92 22.77
CA LEU A 345 -14.02 -12.66 23.49
C LEU A 345 -12.73 -11.86 23.68
N GLN A 346 -11.61 -12.54 23.90
CA GLN A 346 -10.29 -11.89 23.98
C GLN A 346 -9.89 -11.26 22.64
N VAL A 347 -10.14 -11.96 21.51
CA VAL A 347 -9.92 -11.43 20.15
C VAL A 347 -10.75 -10.19 19.91
N LEU A 348 -12.04 -10.23 20.18
CA LEU A 348 -12.93 -9.09 20.01
C LEU A 348 -12.42 -7.88 20.79
N HIS A 349 -11.96 -8.10 22.02
CA HIS A 349 -11.37 -7.03 22.85
C HIS A 349 -10.06 -6.49 22.28
N GLN A 350 -9.18 -7.37 21.78
CA GLN A 350 -7.93 -6.97 21.14
C GLN A 350 -8.17 -6.19 19.85
N LEU A 351 -9.10 -6.65 19.00
CA LEU A 351 -9.47 -5.97 17.75
C LEU A 351 -10.03 -4.57 18.02
N GLU A 352 -10.88 -4.44 19.05
CA GLU A 352 -11.43 -3.14 19.45
C GLU A 352 -10.31 -2.19 19.97
N THR A 353 -9.35 -2.73 20.70
CA THR A 353 -8.18 -1.99 21.19
C THR A 353 -7.29 -1.54 20.02
N LEU A 354 -6.96 -2.46 19.10
CA LEU A 354 -6.18 -2.16 17.89
C LEU A 354 -6.88 -1.12 17.00
N ARG A 355 -8.19 -1.21 16.85
CA ARG A 355 -8.98 -0.22 16.11
C ARG A 355 -8.87 1.16 16.76
N ARG A 356 -9.04 1.25 18.07
CA ARG A 356 -8.88 2.53 18.81
C ARG A 356 -7.47 3.10 18.68
N GLU A 357 -6.45 2.25 18.75
CA GLU A 357 -5.05 2.66 18.56
C GLU A 357 -4.80 3.16 17.13
N THR A 358 -5.32 2.46 16.12
CA THR A 358 -5.20 2.85 14.72
C THR A 358 -5.89 4.19 14.44
N GLU A 359 -7.11 4.39 14.94
CA GLU A 359 -7.84 5.66 14.84
C GLU A 359 -7.08 6.80 15.55
N ALA A 360 -6.51 6.53 16.75
CA ALA A 360 -5.68 7.49 17.47
C ALA A 360 -4.39 7.83 16.72
N PHE A 361 -3.76 6.82 16.09
CA PHE A 361 -2.54 7.00 15.29
C PHE A 361 -2.81 7.83 14.02
N GLN A 362 -3.90 7.54 13.31
CA GLN A 362 -4.33 8.31 12.13
C GLN A 362 -4.62 9.77 12.48
N LYS A 363 -5.33 9.99 13.60
CA LYS A 363 -5.61 11.34 14.09
C LYS A 363 -4.32 12.10 14.42
N LYS A 364 -3.37 11.43 15.07
CA LYS A 364 -2.06 12.01 15.42
C LYS A 364 -1.19 12.28 14.19
N ALA A 365 -1.23 11.39 13.18
CA ALA A 365 -0.54 11.58 11.92
C ALA A 365 -1.08 12.82 11.17
N LEU A 366 -2.40 12.98 11.09
CA LEU A 366 -3.04 14.14 10.47
C LEU A 366 -2.70 15.45 11.19
N GLU A 367 -2.64 15.42 12.53
CA GLU A 367 -2.23 16.59 13.33
C GLU A 367 -0.77 16.97 13.09
N LEU A 368 0.13 15.97 13.03
CA LEU A 368 1.54 16.16 12.71
C LEU A 368 1.73 16.73 11.30
N GLN A 369 1.00 16.21 10.32
CA GLN A 369 1.06 16.72 8.95
C GLN A 369 0.66 18.19 8.88
N ARG A 370 -0.41 18.59 9.56
CA ARG A 370 -0.82 20.01 9.66
C ARG A 370 0.26 20.88 10.29
N LYS A 371 0.89 20.41 11.36
CA LYS A 371 2.00 21.15 12.02
C LYS A 371 3.21 21.31 11.09
N VAL A 372 3.57 20.29 10.34
CA VAL A 372 4.65 20.36 9.36
C VAL A 372 4.34 21.38 8.26
N GLU A 373 3.13 21.36 7.70
CA GLU A 373 2.71 22.34 6.69
C GLU A 373 2.74 23.78 7.24
N GLU A 374 2.28 23.99 8.46
CA GLU A 374 2.31 25.31 9.11
C GLU A 374 3.75 25.79 9.36
N GLN A 375 4.62 24.89 9.82
CA GLN A 375 6.05 25.19 9.99
C GLN A 375 6.71 25.53 8.66
N GLN A 376 6.44 24.79 7.59
CA GLN A 376 6.97 25.08 6.24
C GLN A 376 6.51 26.44 5.74
N ARG A 377 5.22 26.78 5.88
CA ARG A 377 4.69 28.10 5.50
C ARG A 377 5.37 29.22 6.31
N THR A 378 5.57 28.99 7.58
CA THR A 378 6.23 29.97 8.48
C THR A 378 7.69 30.14 8.10
N GLN A 379 8.39 29.05 7.78
CA GLN A 379 9.79 29.08 7.36
C GLN A 379 9.98 29.85 6.05
N VAL A 380 9.14 29.57 5.03
CA VAL A 380 9.16 30.31 3.76
C VAL A 380 8.91 31.81 3.97
N LYS A 381 7.96 32.14 4.86
CA LYS A 381 7.68 33.54 5.21
C LYS A 381 8.88 34.22 5.89
N LEU A 382 9.51 33.53 6.85
CA LEU A 382 10.70 34.02 7.53
C LEU A 382 11.89 34.20 6.58
N GLU A 383 12.12 33.26 5.69
CA GLU A 383 13.16 33.35 4.68
C GLU A 383 12.95 34.54 3.74
N LYS A 384 11.70 34.77 3.30
CA LYS A 384 11.36 35.94 2.49
C LYS A 384 11.63 37.23 3.27
N LEU A 385 11.18 37.33 4.52
CA LEU A 385 11.41 38.51 5.37
C LEU A 385 12.91 38.74 5.64
N ALA A 386 13.68 37.67 5.80
CA ALA A 386 15.12 37.79 6.05
C ALA A 386 15.91 38.22 4.81
N ARG A 387 15.39 38.02 3.61
CA ARG A 387 16.09 38.27 2.33
C ARG A 387 15.59 39.51 1.57
N THR A 388 14.39 39.99 1.84
CA THR A 388 13.81 41.13 1.11
C THR A 388 13.80 42.41 1.94
N ASP A 389 13.89 43.54 1.28
CA ASP A 389 13.62 44.85 1.85
C ASP A 389 12.12 45.05 2.06
N SER A 390 11.72 45.47 3.24
CA SER A 390 10.29 45.54 3.61
C SER A 390 9.50 46.56 2.81
N LEU A 391 10.14 47.65 2.34
CA LEU A 391 9.49 48.69 1.58
C LEU A 391 9.36 48.33 0.09
N THR A 392 10.45 47.93 -0.51
CA THR A 392 10.55 47.79 -1.97
C THR A 392 10.40 46.36 -2.47
N GLN A 393 10.34 45.40 -1.55
CA GLN A 393 10.30 43.96 -1.88
C GLN A 393 11.42 43.49 -2.85
N SER A 394 12.50 44.30 -2.99
CA SER A 394 13.75 43.88 -3.59
C SER A 394 14.60 43.08 -2.61
N LEU A 395 15.71 42.47 -3.03
CA LEU A 395 16.60 41.88 -2.05
C LEU A 395 17.14 42.97 -1.10
N ASN A 396 17.26 42.62 0.19
CA ASN A 396 17.91 43.49 1.15
C ASN A 396 19.45 43.42 0.99
N ARG A 397 20.16 44.31 1.68
CA ARG A 397 21.62 44.40 1.62
C ARG A 397 22.33 43.09 1.96
N ARG A 398 21.83 42.32 2.93
CA ARG A 398 22.40 41.01 3.31
C ARG A 398 22.26 40.01 2.15
N ALA A 399 21.07 39.88 1.62
CA ALA A 399 20.80 38.96 0.51
C ALA A 399 21.50 39.37 -0.77
N LEU A 400 21.75 40.69 -0.99
CA LEU A 400 22.61 41.19 -2.07
C LEU A 400 24.03 40.61 -2.00
N PHE A 401 24.67 40.64 -0.82
CA PHE A 401 26.01 40.10 -0.67
C PHE A 401 26.06 38.59 -0.87
N ASP A 402 25.10 37.84 -0.29
CA ASP A 402 25.03 36.39 -0.44
C ASP A 402 24.85 35.99 -1.91
N THR A 403 23.88 36.61 -2.60
CA THR A 403 23.55 36.32 -4.00
C THR A 403 24.68 36.80 -4.94
N GLY A 404 25.24 37.98 -4.67
CA GLY A 404 26.32 38.52 -5.47
C GLY A 404 27.62 37.74 -5.34
N GLN A 405 27.94 37.25 -4.15
CA GLN A 405 29.09 36.38 -3.92
C GLN A 405 28.95 35.06 -4.69
N ALA A 406 27.76 34.45 -4.64
CA ALA A 406 27.47 33.24 -5.39
C ALA A 406 27.55 33.45 -6.89
N ALA A 407 26.95 34.55 -7.42
CA ALA A 407 27.00 34.89 -8.82
C ALA A 407 28.46 35.19 -9.30
N PHE A 408 29.28 35.83 -8.47
CA PHE A 408 30.67 36.10 -8.76
C PHE A 408 31.51 34.79 -8.84
N GLN A 409 31.31 33.89 -7.92
CA GLN A 409 31.98 32.57 -7.95
C GLN A 409 31.59 31.75 -9.18
N GLU A 410 30.31 31.73 -9.53
CA GLU A 410 29.84 31.03 -10.73
C GLU A 410 30.36 31.65 -12.00
N ALA A 411 30.37 32.99 -12.12
CA ALA A 411 30.97 33.72 -13.24
C ALA A 411 32.45 33.38 -13.40
N ARG A 412 33.21 33.34 -12.29
CA ARG A 412 34.63 32.96 -12.28
C ARG A 412 34.84 31.51 -12.72
N LYS A 413 33.98 30.60 -12.29
CA LYS A 413 34.05 29.16 -12.62
C LYS A 413 33.72 28.90 -14.09
N THR A 414 32.72 29.60 -14.62
CA THR A 414 32.22 29.40 -16.00
C THR A 414 32.95 30.27 -17.01
N GLY A 415 33.79 31.22 -16.58
CA GLY A 415 34.44 32.18 -17.46
C GLY A 415 33.49 33.22 -18.08
N GLN A 416 32.26 33.33 -17.55
CA GLN A 416 31.28 34.29 -18.06
C GLN A 416 31.41 35.64 -17.34
N PRO A 417 31.13 36.77 -18.02
CA PRO A 417 31.19 38.07 -17.38
C PRO A 417 30.09 38.21 -16.31
N LEU A 418 30.38 39.04 -15.30
CA LEU A 418 29.39 39.49 -14.30
C LEU A 418 29.40 41.01 -14.28
N THR A 419 28.26 41.63 -14.58
CA THR A 419 28.11 43.08 -14.52
C THR A 419 27.25 43.47 -13.32
N ILE A 420 27.66 44.54 -12.65
CA ILE A 420 26.92 45.19 -11.59
C ILE A 420 26.59 46.62 -12.02
N ILE A 421 25.34 46.99 -11.80
CA ILE A 421 24.88 48.35 -11.93
C ILE A 421 24.50 48.83 -10.53
N MET A 422 25.16 49.89 -10.05
CA MET A 422 24.77 50.58 -8.84
C MET A 422 24.09 51.88 -9.21
N PHE A 423 22.95 52.18 -8.60
CA PHE A 423 22.24 53.41 -8.93
C PHE A 423 21.62 54.04 -7.68
N ASP A 424 21.37 55.34 -7.77
CA ASP A 424 20.85 56.15 -6.69
C ASP A 424 19.85 57.17 -7.25
N LEU A 425 18.82 57.49 -6.51
CA LEU A 425 17.85 58.53 -6.88
C LEU A 425 18.46 59.92 -6.71
N ASP A 426 18.47 60.65 -7.81
CA ASP A 426 18.96 62.02 -7.81
C ASP A 426 18.03 62.91 -6.96
N ASN A 427 18.61 63.68 -6.08
CA ASN A 427 17.96 64.69 -5.22
C ASN A 427 16.80 64.09 -4.38
N PHE A 428 16.90 62.82 -3.98
CA PHE A 428 15.84 62.14 -3.18
C PHE A 428 15.56 62.83 -1.84
N LYS A 429 16.61 63.43 -1.26
CA LYS A 429 16.43 64.22 -0.03
C LYS A 429 15.47 65.40 -0.23
N GLU A 430 15.57 66.11 -1.37
CA GLU A 430 14.69 67.25 -1.68
C GLU A 430 13.24 66.79 -1.83
N ILE A 431 13.01 65.57 -2.41
CA ILE A 431 11.69 64.97 -2.48
C ILE A 431 11.13 64.68 -1.07
N ASN A 432 11.93 64.12 -0.17
CA ASN A 432 11.53 63.87 1.19
C ASN A 432 11.24 65.18 1.98
N ASP A 433 12.13 66.19 1.79
CA ASP A 433 11.98 67.48 2.48
C ASP A 433 10.73 68.24 1.98
N GLN A 434 10.39 68.14 0.70
CA GLN A 434 9.26 68.85 0.12
C GLN A 434 7.92 68.12 0.29
N TYR A 435 7.87 66.77 0.15
CA TYR A 435 6.65 65.99 0.10
C TYR A 435 6.47 65.02 1.25
N GLY A 436 7.44 64.93 2.12
CA GLY A 436 7.45 64.02 3.27
C GLY A 436 7.91 62.60 2.94
N HIS A 437 8.40 61.89 3.98
CA HIS A 437 8.99 60.56 3.83
C HIS A 437 8.02 59.52 3.27
N LEU A 438 6.70 59.60 3.57
CA LEU A 438 5.71 58.68 3.00
C LEU A 438 5.60 58.75 1.48
N VAL A 439 5.77 59.99 0.92
CA VAL A 439 5.83 60.17 -0.54
C VAL A 439 7.14 59.63 -1.10
N GLY A 440 8.27 59.88 -0.41
CA GLY A 440 9.55 59.29 -0.77
C GLY A 440 9.50 57.74 -0.81
N ASP A 441 8.89 57.09 0.17
CA ASP A 441 8.72 55.66 0.21
C ASP A 441 7.89 55.12 -0.97
N GLN A 442 6.82 55.85 -1.36
CA GLN A 442 6.04 55.50 -2.54
C GLN A 442 6.85 55.68 -3.85
N VAL A 443 7.69 56.73 -3.92
CA VAL A 443 8.61 56.94 -5.04
C VAL A 443 9.53 55.75 -5.18
N LEU A 444 10.17 55.30 -4.10
CA LEU A 444 11.08 54.14 -4.11
C LEU A 444 10.36 52.85 -4.55
N THR A 445 9.14 52.62 -4.09
CA THR A 445 8.35 51.43 -4.45
C THR A 445 8.02 51.43 -5.96
N ILE A 446 7.52 52.56 -6.49
CA ILE A 446 7.17 52.71 -7.90
C ILE A 446 8.42 52.59 -8.76
N LEU A 447 9.54 53.19 -8.34
CA LEU A 447 10.82 53.10 -9.03
C LEU A 447 11.26 51.64 -9.19
N VAL A 448 11.28 50.89 -8.09
CA VAL A 448 11.68 49.49 -8.10
C VAL A 448 10.78 48.65 -9.00
N GLU A 449 9.49 48.91 -9.01
CA GLU A 449 8.53 48.22 -9.89
C GLU A 449 8.81 48.51 -11.36
N ARG A 450 9.06 49.79 -11.73
CA ARG A 450 9.44 50.19 -13.12
C ARG A 450 10.71 49.51 -13.57
N ILE A 451 11.73 49.45 -12.71
CA ILE A 451 13.01 48.83 -13.00
C ILE A 451 12.84 47.31 -13.14
N ARG A 452 12.10 46.67 -12.24
CA ARG A 452 11.87 45.21 -12.27
C ARG A 452 11.26 44.75 -13.60
N HIS A 453 10.35 45.51 -14.17
CA HIS A 453 9.78 45.23 -15.50
C HIS A 453 10.79 45.34 -16.68
N ARG A 454 11.97 45.89 -16.45
CA ARG A 454 13.02 46.00 -17.46
C ARG A 454 14.13 44.95 -17.32
N LEU A 455 14.14 44.23 -16.19
CA LEU A 455 15.11 43.21 -15.87
C LEU A 455 14.68 41.82 -16.39
N ARG A 456 15.66 40.96 -16.63
CA ARG A 456 15.46 39.56 -16.97
C ARG A 456 15.21 38.77 -15.69
N SER A 457 14.67 37.55 -15.81
CA SER A 457 14.51 36.64 -14.68
C SER A 457 15.83 36.23 -14.01
N SER A 458 16.94 36.28 -14.73
CA SER A 458 18.30 36.04 -14.24
C SER A 458 18.91 37.23 -13.51
N ASP A 459 18.38 38.44 -13.72
CA ASP A 459 18.91 39.64 -13.11
C ASP A 459 18.36 39.81 -11.72
N THR A 460 19.18 40.27 -10.79
CA THR A 460 18.78 40.44 -9.39
C THR A 460 18.81 41.91 -9.00
N LEU A 461 17.70 42.42 -8.47
CA LEU A 461 17.60 43.78 -7.94
C LEU A 461 17.62 43.75 -6.41
N ALA A 462 18.46 44.55 -5.83
CA ALA A 462 18.62 44.69 -4.38
C ALA A 462 18.67 46.15 -3.95
N ARG A 463 18.18 46.45 -2.75
CA ARG A 463 18.34 47.73 -2.08
C ARG A 463 19.63 47.69 -1.27
N TYR A 464 20.58 48.55 -1.60
CA TYR A 464 21.84 48.63 -0.89
C TYR A 464 21.71 49.42 0.42
N GLY A 465 20.95 50.53 0.40
CA GLY A 465 20.61 51.35 1.57
C GLY A 465 19.93 52.66 1.14
N GLY A 466 19.06 53.22 1.96
CA GLY A 466 18.37 54.48 1.63
C GLY A 466 17.71 54.50 0.27
N GLU A 467 18.23 55.35 -0.60
CA GLU A 467 17.85 55.50 -2.06
C GLU A 467 18.78 54.77 -3.01
N GLU A 468 19.75 53.97 -2.52
CA GLU A 468 20.74 53.26 -3.31
C GLU A 468 20.31 51.83 -3.61
N PHE A 469 20.45 51.40 -4.83
CA PHE A 469 20.08 50.07 -5.33
C PHE A 469 21.21 49.46 -6.16
N THR A 470 21.19 48.16 -6.26
CA THR A 470 22.15 47.38 -7.05
C THR A 470 21.44 46.35 -7.90
N ILE A 471 21.84 46.25 -9.17
CA ILE A 471 21.41 45.19 -10.08
C ILE A 471 22.63 44.28 -10.36
N ILE A 472 22.46 42.97 -10.16
CA ILE A 472 23.43 41.94 -10.47
C ILE A 472 22.99 41.26 -11.77
N MET A 473 23.88 41.20 -12.76
CA MET A 473 23.58 40.72 -14.11
C MET A 473 24.62 39.66 -14.55
N PRO A 474 24.33 38.37 -14.29
CA PRO A 474 25.22 37.28 -14.72
C PRO A 474 25.23 37.12 -16.24
N GLY A 475 26.41 36.81 -16.81
CA GLY A 475 26.58 36.57 -18.24
C GLY A 475 26.53 37.85 -19.12
N ILE A 476 26.59 39.05 -18.52
CA ILE A 476 26.43 40.32 -19.21
C ILE A 476 27.80 41.04 -19.30
N SER A 477 28.22 41.43 -20.53
CA SER A 477 29.43 42.22 -20.76
C SER A 477 29.22 43.68 -20.35
N LEU A 478 30.31 44.45 -20.21
CA LEU A 478 30.27 45.87 -19.88
C LEU A 478 29.39 46.66 -20.86
N GLU A 479 29.56 46.44 -22.17
CA GLU A 479 28.78 47.12 -23.21
C GLU A 479 27.28 46.84 -23.10
N GLN A 480 26.91 45.57 -22.84
CA GLN A 480 25.53 45.19 -22.61
C GLN A 480 24.99 45.78 -21.31
N GLY A 481 25.82 45.82 -20.24
CA GLY A 481 25.49 46.45 -18.96
C GLY A 481 25.23 47.95 -19.10
N LEU A 482 26.02 48.64 -19.88
CA LEU A 482 25.82 50.06 -20.18
C LEU A 482 24.52 50.32 -20.93
N ARG A 483 24.20 49.49 -21.94
CA ARG A 483 22.91 49.57 -22.65
C ARG A 483 21.71 49.29 -21.68
N MET A 484 21.89 48.36 -20.76
CA MET A 484 20.84 48.08 -19.75
C MET A 484 20.72 49.25 -18.76
N ALA A 485 21.82 49.80 -18.29
CA ALA A 485 21.81 50.93 -17.38
C ALA A 485 21.12 52.17 -18.02
N GLU A 486 21.40 52.44 -19.30
CA GLU A 486 20.76 53.54 -20.03
C GLU A 486 19.26 53.27 -20.24
N ARG A 487 18.86 52.03 -20.51
CA ARG A 487 17.46 51.62 -20.60
C ARG A 487 16.72 51.80 -19.26
N VAL A 488 17.38 51.45 -18.14
CA VAL A 488 16.85 51.66 -16.78
C VAL A 488 16.72 53.16 -16.48
N ARG A 489 17.76 53.94 -16.77
CA ARG A 489 17.76 55.40 -16.61
C ARG A 489 16.61 56.05 -17.40
N GLY A 490 16.47 55.72 -18.70
CA GLY A 490 15.38 56.19 -19.55
C GLY A 490 14.01 55.86 -19.01
N ALA A 491 13.80 54.59 -18.58
CA ALA A 491 12.52 54.15 -18.01
C ALA A 491 12.09 54.93 -16.74
N VAL A 492 13.06 55.45 -15.99
CA VAL A 492 12.77 56.30 -14.83
C VAL A 492 12.51 57.74 -15.23
N ALA A 493 13.34 58.31 -16.12
CA ALA A 493 13.29 59.72 -16.50
C ALA A 493 12.15 60.10 -17.46
N GLU A 494 11.73 59.16 -18.34
CA GLU A 494 10.73 59.40 -19.40
C GLU A 494 9.32 59.68 -18.88
N SER A 495 8.95 59.21 -17.73
CA SER A 495 7.58 59.30 -17.20
C SER A 495 7.56 59.77 -15.75
N PRO A 496 6.85 60.85 -15.45
CA PRO A 496 6.66 61.28 -14.05
C PRO A 496 6.06 60.20 -13.17
N ILE A 497 6.52 60.11 -11.92
CA ILE A 497 5.89 59.30 -10.91
C ILE A 497 4.65 60.03 -10.39
N ARG A 498 3.48 59.37 -10.44
CA ARG A 498 2.21 59.93 -9.97
C ARG A 498 1.89 59.42 -8.58
N ILE A 499 1.76 60.35 -7.64
CA ILE A 499 1.36 60.02 -6.26
C ILE A 499 0.22 61.00 -5.89
N GLY A 500 -0.99 60.45 -5.81
CA GLY A 500 -2.19 61.25 -5.63
C GLY A 500 -2.34 62.26 -6.79
N SER A 501 -2.42 63.55 -6.47
CA SER A 501 -2.51 64.66 -7.48
C SER A 501 -1.14 65.15 -7.98
N SER A 502 -0.04 64.73 -7.34
CA SER A 502 1.33 65.19 -7.64
C SER A 502 1.96 64.38 -8.77
N ARG A 503 2.72 65.12 -9.61
CA ARG A 503 3.59 64.52 -10.67
C ARG A 503 5.01 64.88 -10.37
N LEU A 504 5.84 63.85 -10.05
CA LEU A 504 7.22 64.02 -9.67
C LEU A 504 8.13 63.57 -10.82
N ASN A 505 8.99 64.47 -11.31
CA ASN A 505 10.04 64.10 -12.26
C ASN A 505 11.21 63.58 -11.43
N VAL A 506 11.52 62.30 -11.61
CA VAL A 506 12.58 61.62 -10.87
C VAL A 506 13.62 61.12 -11.85
N THR A 507 14.87 61.32 -11.53
CA THR A 507 16.00 60.78 -12.30
C THR A 507 16.87 59.92 -11.40
N ILE A 508 17.69 59.09 -12.02
CA ILE A 508 18.70 58.26 -11.34
C ILE A 508 20.05 58.41 -12.00
N SER A 509 21.10 58.40 -11.20
CA SER A 509 22.49 58.26 -11.66
C SER A 509 22.92 56.81 -11.51
N LEU A 510 23.66 56.28 -12.48
CA LEU A 510 24.06 54.87 -12.50
C LEU A 510 25.56 54.71 -12.74
N GLY A 511 26.16 53.82 -11.96
CA GLY A 511 27.53 53.35 -12.15
C GLY A 511 27.58 51.89 -12.56
N VAL A 512 28.35 51.55 -13.57
CA VAL A 512 28.45 50.19 -14.12
C VAL A 512 29.87 49.67 -13.96
N ALA A 513 30.01 48.46 -13.44
CA ALA A 513 31.28 47.74 -13.39
C ALA A 513 31.11 46.29 -13.80
N THR A 514 32.08 45.73 -14.48
CA THR A 514 32.07 44.36 -14.96
C THR A 514 33.34 43.63 -14.54
N ALA A 515 33.18 42.41 -14.07
CA ALA A 515 34.26 41.43 -13.94
C ALA A 515 34.19 40.45 -15.12
N SER A 516 35.29 40.29 -15.85
CA SER A 516 35.39 39.37 -16.98
C SER A 516 36.79 38.76 -17.06
N PRO A 517 36.98 37.62 -17.75
CA PRO A 517 38.28 37.05 -18.00
C PRO A 517 39.17 38.04 -18.78
N PRO A 518 40.50 38.06 -18.56
CA PRO A 518 41.26 37.28 -17.59
C PRO A 518 41.31 37.90 -16.18
N HIS A 519 40.58 38.98 -15.89
CA HIS A 519 40.72 39.84 -14.72
C HIS A 519 39.78 39.48 -13.56
N PHE A 520 39.46 38.19 -13.34
CA PHE A 520 38.76 37.75 -12.12
C PHE A 520 39.65 37.74 -10.87
N THR A 521 40.55 38.71 -10.74
CA THR A 521 41.47 38.80 -9.59
C THR A 521 40.84 39.45 -8.35
N HIS A 522 39.62 39.97 -8.49
CA HIS A 522 38.93 40.73 -7.47
C HIS A 522 37.85 39.90 -6.74
N THR A 523 37.29 40.45 -5.70
CA THR A 523 36.15 39.91 -4.99
C THR A 523 34.87 40.60 -5.45
N PHE A 524 33.70 39.99 -5.15
CA PHE A 524 32.40 40.64 -5.37
C PHE A 524 32.33 42.04 -4.69
N LYS A 525 32.89 42.16 -3.50
CA LYS A 525 32.95 43.44 -2.76
C LYS A 525 33.76 44.51 -3.53
N GLU A 526 34.83 44.10 -4.16
CA GLU A 526 35.64 45.02 -4.98
C GLU A 526 34.91 45.42 -6.26
N LEU A 527 34.19 44.48 -6.91
CA LEU A 527 33.38 44.80 -8.08
C LEU A 527 32.24 45.76 -7.72
N LEU A 528 31.62 45.60 -6.57
CA LEU A 528 30.59 46.51 -6.05
C LEU A 528 31.19 47.91 -5.79
N ARG A 529 32.39 47.98 -5.20
CA ARG A 529 33.11 49.25 -4.95
C ARG A 529 33.42 50.00 -6.27
N ARG A 530 33.76 49.29 -7.33
CA ARG A 530 33.98 49.86 -8.65
C ARG A 530 32.71 50.44 -9.26
N ALA A 531 31.59 49.75 -9.10
CA ALA A 531 30.28 50.26 -9.53
C ALA A 531 29.89 51.52 -8.73
N ASP A 532 30.19 51.56 -7.44
CA ASP A 532 29.97 52.72 -6.58
C ASP A 532 30.83 53.93 -7.01
N GLN A 533 32.12 53.72 -7.33
CA GLN A 533 32.99 54.78 -7.86
C GLN A 533 32.47 55.34 -9.20
N ALA A 534 31.95 54.47 -10.06
CA ALA A 534 31.33 54.91 -11.30
C ALA A 534 30.02 55.69 -11.05
N LEU A 535 29.23 55.27 -10.07
CA LEU A 535 28.03 56.01 -9.64
C LEU A 535 28.38 57.40 -9.09
N TYR A 536 29.41 57.49 -8.28
CA TYR A 536 29.90 58.77 -7.80
C TYR A 536 30.35 59.70 -8.94
N ALA A 537 31.06 59.16 -9.95
CA ALA A 537 31.41 59.90 -11.16
C ALA A 537 30.18 60.37 -11.95
N ALA A 538 29.10 59.54 -12.00
CA ALA A 538 27.85 59.95 -12.65
C ALA A 538 27.18 61.11 -11.92
N LYS A 539 27.11 61.06 -10.57
CA LYS A 539 26.57 62.17 -9.76
C LYS A 539 27.35 63.49 -9.97
N ASN A 540 28.69 63.43 -10.04
CA ASN A 540 29.53 64.58 -10.28
C ASN A 540 29.51 65.12 -11.73
N SER A 541 29.10 64.30 -12.71
CA SER A 541 28.95 64.69 -14.10
C SER A 541 27.61 65.38 -14.45
N GLY A 542 26.83 65.77 -13.44
CA GLY A 542 25.56 66.48 -13.64
C GLY A 542 24.32 65.64 -13.37
N ARG A 543 24.48 64.42 -12.83
CA ARG A 543 23.39 63.48 -12.53
C ARG A 543 22.65 62.97 -13.77
N ASN A 544 21.59 62.18 -13.59
CA ASN A 544 20.77 61.59 -14.66
C ASN A 544 21.62 61.02 -15.82
N CYS A 545 22.67 60.32 -15.52
CA CYS A 545 23.58 59.73 -16.52
C CYS A 545 24.15 58.41 -16.06
N VAL A 546 24.73 57.66 -17.01
CA VAL A 546 25.40 56.38 -16.77
C VAL A 546 26.93 56.59 -16.94
N LYS A 547 27.71 56.07 -16.02
CA LYS A 547 29.16 55.99 -16.11
C LYS A 547 29.64 54.55 -15.98
N ALA A 548 30.66 54.17 -16.75
CA ALA A 548 31.42 52.95 -16.52
C ALA A 548 32.56 53.22 -15.52
N PHE A 549 32.95 52.20 -14.80
CA PHE A 549 34.23 52.23 -14.11
C PHE A 549 35.36 52.15 -15.13
N GLU A 550 36.11 53.22 -15.29
CA GLU A 550 37.34 53.30 -16.06
C GLU A 550 38.48 52.94 -15.10
N GLY A 551 39.00 51.72 -15.21
CA GLY A 551 40.00 51.16 -14.31
C GLY A 551 41.43 51.42 -14.69
#